data_19dac9a275518ef8818d6d6c12a6a900
#
_entry.id   19dac9a275518ef8818d6d6c12a6a900
#
_cell.length_a   1.000
_cell.length_b   1.000
_cell.length_c   1.000
_cell.angle_alpha   90.00
_cell.angle_beta   90.00
_cell.angle_gamma   90.00
#
_symmetry.space_group_name_H-M   'P 1'
#
loop_
_entity.id
_entity.type
_entity.pdbx_description
1 polymer ?
#
loop_
_entity_poly.entity_id
_entity_poly.type
_entity_poly.pdbx_seq_one_letter_code
_entity_poly.pdbx_strand_id
1 'polypeptide(L)'
;MTWLLHQNVVFLALLAGLFTWGCTIVGSAIVFFFKNISRKLLDIMMGFAAGVMIAASFWSLLDPSLTYATQNGYGKWSWFPAAAGFLLGGVALRLIDAVVPHLHLGNDISKAEGIQPRKKKLSKTALLFLAITIHNFPEGFAVGVTFGALAGGNMTLAGLMGAIGLAIGIGLQNVPEGAALSIPIRADGKSRIKAFYWGSMSAIVEPIGAVMGAALVMWMMAIIPYALAFAAGAMIFVVTEELIPESQTNGNTDVTTLGLMVGFVVMMVMDVALG
;
A
#
# COMPACT_ATOMS: atom_id res chain seq x y z
N MET A 1 -0.85 13.54 -22.90
CA MET A 1 -1.93 13.27 -21.93
C MET A 1 -3.24 12.84 -22.58
N THR A 2 -3.70 13.45 -23.66
CA THR A 2 -4.91 13.03 -24.38
C THR A 2 -4.93 11.56 -24.79
N TRP A 3 -3.78 10.97 -25.14
CA TRP A 3 -3.67 9.54 -25.46
C TRP A 3 -4.07 8.63 -24.28
N LEU A 4 -3.71 8.99 -23.05
CA LEU A 4 -4.07 8.20 -21.85
C LEU A 4 -5.58 8.13 -21.61
N LEU A 5 -6.32 9.19 -21.93
CA LEU A 5 -7.79 9.25 -21.79
C LEU A 5 -8.53 8.25 -22.70
N HIS A 6 -7.86 7.71 -23.71
CA HIS A 6 -8.42 6.74 -24.63
C HIS A 6 -7.97 5.30 -24.37
N GLN A 7 -7.17 5.09 -23.30
CA GLN A 7 -6.66 3.76 -22.97
C GLN A 7 -7.66 2.97 -22.13
N ASN A 8 -7.53 1.65 -22.18
CA ASN A 8 -8.27 0.76 -21.28
C ASN A 8 -7.80 0.98 -19.83
N VAL A 9 -8.75 1.15 -18.90
CA VAL A 9 -8.43 1.43 -17.49
C VAL A 9 -7.67 0.29 -16.81
N VAL A 10 -7.89 -0.96 -17.20
CA VAL A 10 -7.11 -2.12 -16.69
C VAL A 10 -5.66 -2.03 -17.14
N PHE A 11 -5.43 -1.58 -18.38
CA PHE A 11 -4.07 -1.35 -18.89
C PHE A 11 -3.39 -0.21 -18.14
N LEU A 12 -4.11 0.89 -17.87
CA LEU A 12 -3.57 1.99 -17.06
C LEU A 12 -3.27 1.55 -15.63
N ALA A 13 -4.16 0.77 -15.01
CA ALA A 13 -3.95 0.18 -13.69
C ALA A 13 -2.72 -0.73 -13.65
N LEU A 14 -2.52 -1.58 -14.68
CA LEU A 14 -1.31 -2.40 -14.81
C LEU A 14 -0.05 -1.53 -14.88
N LEU A 15 -0.04 -0.48 -15.70
CA LEU A 15 1.11 0.42 -15.80
C LEU A 15 1.40 1.12 -14.46
N ALA A 16 0.36 1.56 -13.76
CA ALA A 16 0.48 2.18 -12.45
C ALA A 16 1.03 1.18 -11.41
N GLY A 17 0.51 -0.06 -11.37
CA GLY A 17 1.03 -1.11 -10.49
C GLY A 17 2.47 -1.53 -10.83
N LEU A 18 2.86 -1.52 -12.11
CA LEU A 18 4.25 -1.74 -12.50
C LEU A 18 5.16 -0.57 -12.06
N PHE A 19 4.65 0.64 -12.08
CA PHE A 19 5.37 1.82 -11.59
C PHE A 19 5.57 1.73 -10.06
N THR A 20 4.53 1.41 -9.27
CA THR A 20 4.64 1.29 -7.81
C THR A 20 5.58 0.17 -7.42
N TRP A 21 5.48 -1.00 -8.07
CA TRP A 21 6.46 -2.09 -7.92
C TRP A 21 7.88 -1.65 -8.30
N GLY A 22 8.05 -0.88 -9.38
CA GLY A 22 9.33 -0.30 -9.78
C GLY A 22 9.96 0.56 -8.67
N CYS A 23 9.16 1.32 -7.93
CA CYS A 23 9.61 2.10 -6.79
C CYS A 23 10.11 1.22 -5.63
N THR A 24 9.43 0.10 -5.34
CA THR A 24 9.91 -0.89 -4.36
C THR A 24 11.25 -1.52 -4.79
N ILE A 25 11.41 -1.79 -6.10
CA ILE A 25 12.70 -2.28 -6.64
C ILE A 25 13.80 -1.24 -6.41
N VAL A 26 13.54 0.04 -6.67
CA VAL A 26 14.49 1.13 -6.40
C VAL A 26 14.85 1.20 -4.92
N GLY A 27 13.86 1.12 -4.02
CA GLY A 27 14.07 1.08 -2.57
C GLY A 27 14.93 -0.12 -2.16
N SER A 28 14.62 -1.30 -2.69
CA SER A 28 15.38 -2.52 -2.41
C SER A 28 16.81 -2.46 -2.93
N ALA A 29 17.09 -1.70 -4.00
CA ALA A 29 18.42 -1.54 -4.58
C ALA A 29 19.37 -0.74 -3.67
N ILE A 30 18.88 -0.06 -2.64
CA ILE A 30 19.68 0.66 -1.65
C ILE A 30 20.73 -0.25 -1.00
N VAL A 31 20.48 -1.56 -0.87
CA VAL A 31 21.45 -2.52 -0.30
C VAL A 31 22.74 -2.68 -1.11
N PHE A 32 22.75 -2.24 -2.36
CA PHE A 32 23.99 -2.28 -3.16
C PHE A 32 24.94 -1.14 -2.80
N PHE A 33 24.41 0.01 -2.39
CA PHE A 33 25.15 1.23 -2.12
C PHE A 33 25.54 1.35 -0.65
N PHE A 34 24.64 0.94 0.26
CA PHE A 34 24.84 1.09 1.70
C PHE A 34 24.96 -0.27 2.39
N LYS A 35 26.01 -0.41 3.20
CA LYS A 35 26.23 -1.61 4.01
C LYS A 35 25.34 -1.60 5.26
N ASN A 36 25.22 -0.43 5.88
CA ASN A 36 24.40 -0.17 7.06
C ASN A 36 23.70 1.17 6.85
N ILE A 37 22.38 1.19 7.02
CA ILE A 37 21.60 2.43 7.14
C ILE A 37 21.30 2.61 8.62
N SER A 38 21.33 3.85 9.10
CA SER A 38 21.00 4.12 10.49
C SER A 38 19.54 3.74 10.74
N ARG A 39 19.29 3.08 11.87
CA ARG A 39 17.93 2.69 12.25
C ARG A 39 17.01 3.91 12.33
N LYS A 40 17.52 5.03 12.83
CA LYS A 40 16.80 6.31 12.86
C LYS A 40 16.29 6.75 11.48
N LEU A 41 17.10 6.59 10.41
CA LEU A 41 16.68 6.96 9.06
C LEU A 41 15.57 6.02 8.56
N LEU A 42 15.68 4.71 8.79
CA LEU A 42 14.64 3.76 8.46
C LEU A 42 13.33 4.07 9.20
N ASP A 43 13.39 4.37 10.48
CA ASP A 43 12.22 4.72 11.28
C ASP A 43 11.52 5.98 10.72
N ILE A 44 12.29 7.02 10.35
CA ILE A 44 11.75 8.23 9.68
C ILE A 44 11.09 7.89 8.35
N MET A 45 11.72 7.04 7.53
CA MET A 45 11.20 6.63 6.23
C MET A 45 9.91 5.83 6.38
N MET A 46 9.80 4.94 7.37
CA MET A 46 8.58 4.21 7.68
C MET A 46 7.48 5.13 8.21
N GLY A 47 7.83 6.09 9.07
CA GLY A 47 6.88 7.14 9.49
C GLY A 47 6.35 7.92 8.29
N PHE A 48 7.22 8.33 7.37
CA PHE A 48 6.82 9.01 6.12
C PHE A 48 5.85 8.16 5.31
N ALA A 49 6.14 6.86 5.10
CA ALA A 49 5.26 5.94 4.40
C ALA A 49 3.88 5.86 5.07
N ALA A 50 3.84 5.70 6.40
CA ALA A 50 2.60 5.69 7.16
C ALA A 50 1.76 6.98 6.94
N GLY A 51 2.41 8.14 6.92
CA GLY A 51 1.76 9.42 6.66
C GLY A 51 1.14 9.51 5.26
N VAL A 52 1.88 9.08 4.23
CA VAL A 52 1.39 9.01 2.84
C VAL A 52 0.16 8.11 2.77
N MET A 53 0.21 6.90 3.36
CA MET A 53 -0.90 5.95 3.33
C MET A 53 -2.15 6.48 4.04
N ILE A 54 -2.01 7.15 5.19
CA ILE A 54 -3.16 7.76 5.89
C ILE A 54 -3.82 8.80 5.01
N ALA A 55 -3.05 9.70 4.41
CA ALA A 55 -3.58 10.74 3.54
C ALA A 55 -4.26 10.16 2.29
N ALA A 56 -3.62 9.20 1.62
CA ALA A 56 -4.18 8.51 0.45
C ALA A 56 -5.48 7.77 0.81
N SER A 57 -5.54 7.12 1.97
CA SER A 57 -6.77 6.44 2.44
C SER A 57 -7.93 7.41 2.58
N PHE A 58 -7.67 8.65 2.99
CA PHE A 58 -8.72 9.65 3.14
C PHE A 58 -9.10 10.30 1.81
N TRP A 59 -8.16 10.99 1.16
CA TRP A 59 -8.47 11.82 -0.03
C TRP A 59 -8.64 11.01 -1.31
N SER A 60 -7.78 10.02 -1.56
CA SER A 60 -7.84 9.24 -2.80
C SER A 60 -8.85 8.10 -2.76
N LEU A 61 -9.33 7.68 -1.57
CA LEU A 61 -10.19 6.50 -1.45
C LEU A 61 -11.50 6.77 -0.71
N LEU A 62 -11.50 7.26 0.55
CA LEU A 62 -12.74 7.46 1.32
C LEU A 62 -13.58 8.61 0.78
N ASP A 63 -12.98 9.75 0.46
CA ASP A 63 -13.70 10.89 -0.09
C ASP A 63 -14.34 10.58 -1.44
N PRO A 64 -13.62 9.99 -2.43
CA PRO A 64 -14.25 9.46 -3.64
C PRO A 64 -15.32 8.40 -3.37
N SER A 65 -15.13 7.50 -2.41
CA SER A 65 -16.17 6.51 -2.02
C SER A 65 -17.48 7.18 -1.66
N LEU A 66 -17.45 8.22 -0.82
CA LEU A 66 -18.63 9.01 -0.42
C LEU A 66 -19.27 9.72 -1.63
N THR A 67 -18.44 10.28 -2.50
CA THR A 67 -18.87 10.96 -3.72
C THR A 67 -19.59 10.01 -4.67
N TYR A 68 -19.00 8.83 -4.95
CA TYR A 68 -19.65 7.79 -5.75
C TYR A 68 -20.94 7.25 -5.12
N ALA A 69 -20.96 7.07 -3.79
CA ALA A 69 -22.17 6.66 -3.10
C ALA A 69 -23.31 7.67 -3.27
N THR A 70 -22.99 8.97 -3.19
CA THR A 70 -23.97 10.04 -3.41
C THR A 70 -24.48 10.03 -4.86
N GLN A 71 -23.60 9.90 -5.84
CA GLN A 71 -23.94 9.83 -7.26
C GLN A 71 -24.77 8.58 -7.61
N ASN A 72 -24.54 7.47 -6.94
CA ASN A 72 -25.27 6.21 -7.11
C ASN A 72 -26.62 6.17 -6.37
N GLY A 73 -27.12 7.31 -5.87
CA GLY A 73 -28.47 7.43 -5.32
C GLY A 73 -28.62 6.97 -3.86
N TYR A 74 -27.55 6.79 -3.12
CA TYR A 74 -27.63 6.45 -1.69
C TYR A 74 -28.19 7.60 -0.82
N GLY A 75 -28.20 8.85 -1.31
CA GLY A 75 -28.77 10.00 -0.62
C GLY A 75 -28.24 10.16 0.80
N LYS A 76 -29.14 10.15 1.80
CA LYS A 76 -28.77 10.25 3.22
C LYS A 76 -27.95 9.06 3.75
N TRP A 77 -27.89 7.95 3.02
CA TRP A 77 -27.15 6.74 3.36
C TRP A 77 -25.80 6.61 2.65
N SER A 78 -25.30 7.69 2.01
CA SER A 78 -24.02 7.69 1.30
C SER A 78 -22.82 7.29 2.18
N TRP A 79 -22.91 7.52 3.48
CA TRP A 79 -21.91 7.07 4.45
C TRP A 79 -21.86 5.54 4.63
N PHE A 80 -22.96 4.83 4.35
CA PHE A 80 -23.07 3.38 4.63
C PHE A 80 -22.10 2.53 3.79
N PRO A 81 -21.99 2.69 2.45
CA PRO A 81 -20.99 1.97 1.66
C PRO A 81 -19.56 2.24 2.12
N ALA A 82 -19.26 3.51 2.45
CA ALA A 82 -17.93 3.89 2.93
C ALA A 82 -17.62 3.23 4.28
N ALA A 83 -18.53 3.29 5.26
CA ALA A 83 -18.33 2.68 6.57
C ALA A 83 -18.24 1.14 6.48
N ALA A 84 -19.16 0.51 5.74
CA ALA A 84 -19.18 -0.94 5.57
C ALA A 84 -17.92 -1.44 4.84
N GLY A 85 -17.55 -0.80 3.71
CA GLY A 85 -16.36 -1.14 2.96
C GLY A 85 -15.10 -1.00 3.81
N PHE A 86 -14.94 0.10 4.52
CA PHE A 86 -13.79 0.37 5.39
C PHE A 86 -13.62 -0.71 6.47
N LEU A 87 -14.69 -1.04 7.20
CA LEU A 87 -14.63 -2.08 8.22
C LEU A 87 -14.34 -3.46 7.61
N LEU A 88 -14.95 -3.79 6.46
CA LEU A 88 -14.70 -5.05 5.77
C LEU A 88 -13.25 -5.15 5.30
N GLY A 89 -12.62 -4.06 4.84
CA GLY A 89 -11.21 -4.02 4.47
C GLY A 89 -10.30 -4.35 5.64
N GLY A 90 -10.49 -3.69 6.77
CA GLY A 90 -9.74 -3.98 8.00
C GLY A 90 -9.94 -5.41 8.49
N VAL A 91 -11.20 -5.89 8.53
CA VAL A 91 -11.51 -7.28 8.93
C VAL A 91 -10.87 -8.30 7.97
N ALA A 92 -10.91 -8.05 6.66
CA ALA A 92 -10.30 -8.93 5.67
C ALA A 92 -8.78 -9.06 5.89
N LEU A 93 -8.09 -7.94 6.11
CA LEU A 93 -6.67 -7.94 6.42
C LEU A 93 -6.39 -8.67 7.74
N ARG A 94 -7.15 -8.39 8.79
CA ARG A 94 -7.01 -9.09 10.08
C ARG A 94 -7.19 -10.60 9.95
N LEU A 95 -8.11 -11.06 9.08
CA LEU A 95 -8.29 -12.49 8.82
C LEU A 95 -7.12 -13.10 8.04
N ILE A 96 -6.60 -12.40 7.02
CA ILE A 96 -5.42 -12.82 6.27
C ILE A 96 -4.22 -12.94 7.21
N ASP A 97 -4.02 -11.93 8.03
CA ASP A 97 -2.96 -11.82 9.03
C ASP A 97 -3.00 -12.98 10.06
N ALA A 98 -4.20 -13.34 10.52
CA ALA A 98 -4.38 -14.48 11.42
C ALA A 98 -4.05 -15.84 10.79
N VAL A 99 -4.11 -15.95 9.45
CA VAL A 99 -3.93 -17.24 8.74
C VAL A 99 -2.53 -17.35 8.13
N VAL A 100 -2.04 -16.30 7.48
CA VAL A 100 -0.75 -16.33 6.77
C VAL A 100 0.40 -16.21 7.78
N PRO A 101 1.35 -17.17 7.77
CA PRO A 101 2.50 -17.10 8.67
C PRO A 101 3.39 -15.91 8.29
N HIS A 102 3.60 -15.00 9.22
CA HIS A 102 4.39 -13.78 9.01
C HIS A 102 5.15 -13.36 10.27
N LEU A 103 6.00 -12.36 10.14
CA LEU A 103 6.80 -11.80 11.23
C LEU A 103 6.94 -10.29 10.99
N HIS A 104 6.61 -9.50 12.00
CA HIS A 104 6.83 -8.07 11.97
C HIS A 104 8.33 -7.72 11.98
N LEU A 105 8.71 -6.64 11.32
CA LEU A 105 10.08 -6.15 11.28
C LEU A 105 10.59 -5.89 12.72
N GLY A 106 11.86 -6.16 12.95
CA GLY A 106 12.46 -5.98 14.29
C GLY A 106 12.19 -7.10 15.30
N ASN A 107 11.22 -7.98 15.08
CA ASN A 107 10.88 -9.07 15.99
C ASN A 107 11.79 -10.30 15.86
N ASP A 108 11.89 -11.06 16.96
CA ASP A 108 12.49 -12.39 16.95
C ASP A 108 11.54 -13.41 16.33
N ILE A 109 12.09 -14.48 15.72
CA ILE A 109 11.32 -15.54 15.06
C ILE A 109 10.34 -16.26 16.01
N SER A 110 10.57 -16.19 17.32
CA SER A 110 9.67 -16.73 18.35
C SER A 110 8.33 -15.99 18.43
N LYS A 111 8.27 -14.77 17.90
CA LYS A 111 7.07 -13.92 17.82
C LYS A 111 6.36 -14.02 16.49
N ALA A 112 6.69 -15.00 15.64
CA ALA A 112 6.01 -15.19 14.38
C ALA A 112 4.53 -15.52 14.59
N GLU A 113 3.67 -14.82 13.85
CA GLU A 113 2.22 -14.91 13.88
C GLU A 113 1.67 -15.80 12.73
N GLY A 114 0.36 -16.01 12.70
CA GLY A 114 -0.29 -16.85 11.70
C GLY A 114 -0.11 -18.36 11.92
N ILE A 115 -0.68 -19.15 11.01
CA ILE A 115 -0.68 -20.62 11.09
C ILE A 115 0.64 -21.15 10.55
N GLN A 116 1.55 -21.54 11.45
CA GLN A 116 2.85 -22.11 11.06
C GLN A 116 2.73 -23.53 10.47
N PRO A 117 3.47 -23.84 9.39
CA PRO A 117 3.49 -25.18 8.82
C PRO A 117 4.02 -26.22 9.82
N ARG A 118 3.26 -27.31 10.06
CA ARG A 118 3.61 -28.35 11.05
C ARG A 118 4.94 -29.08 10.77
N LYS A 119 5.32 -29.23 9.47
CA LYS A 119 6.48 -30.05 9.07
C LYS A 119 7.78 -29.29 8.88
N LYS A 120 7.74 -27.96 8.65
CA LYS A 120 8.94 -27.15 8.40
C LYS A 120 8.68 -25.72 8.83
N LYS A 121 9.39 -25.24 9.84
CA LYS A 121 9.34 -23.82 10.23
C LYS A 121 9.90 -22.96 9.10
N LEU A 122 9.21 -21.85 8.80
CA LEU A 122 9.67 -20.88 7.82
C LEU A 122 10.89 -20.12 8.36
N SER A 123 11.77 -19.70 7.46
CA SER A 123 12.90 -18.84 7.83
C SER A 123 12.41 -17.43 8.16
N LYS A 124 13.19 -16.70 8.98
CA LYS A 124 12.92 -15.29 9.30
C LYS A 124 12.71 -14.47 8.02
N THR A 125 13.58 -14.63 7.02
CA THR A 125 13.45 -13.96 5.71
C THR A 125 12.11 -14.25 5.02
N ALA A 126 11.64 -15.51 5.06
CA ALA A 126 10.38 -15.88 4.43
C ALA A 126 9.17 -15.27 5.17
N LEU A 127 9.22 -15.22 6.49
CA LEU A 127 8.17 -14.62 7.32
C LEU A 127 8.07 -13.10 7.11
N LEU A 128 9.21 -12.40 7.09
CA LEU A 128 9.27 -10.97 6.79
C LEU A 128 8.78 -10.66 5.36
N PHE A 129 9.17 -11.51 4.39
CA PHE A 129 8.71 -11.38 3.01
C PHE A 129 7.18 -11.53 2.91
N LEU A 130 6.59 -12.50 3.60
CA LEU A 130 5.14 -12.71 3.59
C LEU A 130 4.40 -11.53 4.24
N ALA A 131 4.90 -11.00 5.35
CA ALA A 131 4.35 -9.79 5.98
C ALA A 131 4.21 -8.65 4.95
N ILE A 132 5.32 -8.21 4.38
CA ILE A 132 5.32 -7.09 3.42
C ILE A 132 4.50 -7.42 2.16
N THR A 133 4.50 -8.70 1.70
CA THR A 133 3.68 -9.09 0.55
C THR A 133 2.18 -8.96 0.81
N ILE A 134 1.72 -9.27 2.02
CA ILE A 134 0.31 -9.10 2.42
C ILE A 134 -0.07 -7.61 2.36
N HIS A 135 0.83 -6.71 2.75
CA HIS A 135 0.58 -5.27 2.79
C HIS A 135 0.58 -4.64 1.40
N ASN A 136 1.47 -5.06 0.53
CA ASN A 136 1.57 -4.55 -0.84
C ASN A 136 0.36 -4.91 -1.72
N PHE A 137 -0.39 -5.98 -1.38
CA PHE A 137 -1.58 -6.33 -2.16
C PHE A 137 -2.71 -5.28 -2.04
N PRO A 138 -3.12 -4.80 -0.85
CA PRO A 138 -4.07 -3.68 -0.71
C PRO A 138 -3.66 -2.42 -1.44
N GLU A 139 -2.37 -2.10 -1.50
CA GLU A 139 -1.86 -0.92 -2.21
C GLU A 139 -2.08 -1.03 -3.71
N GLY A 140 -1.66 -2.14 -4.30
CA GLY A 140 -1.95 -2.42 -5.70
C GLY A 140 -3.46 -2.44 -5.99
N PHE A 141 -4.25 -3.07 -5.10
CA PHE A 141 -5.70 -3.12 -5.23
C PHE A 141 -6.33 -1.71 -5.18
N ALA A 142 -5.87 -0.83 -4.29
CA ALA A 142 -6.30 0.57 -4.21
C ALA A 142 -6.05 1.32 -5.52
N VAL A 143 -4.83 1.22 -6.08
CA VAL A 143 -4.50 1.76 -7.40
C VAL A 143 -5.47 1.22 -8.45
N GLY A 144 -5.69 -0.09 -8.46
CA GLY A 144 -6.58 -0.74 -9.43
C GLY A 144 -8.01 -0.24 -9.36
N VAL A 145 -8.60 -0.19 -8.16
CA VAL A 145 -9.97 0.29 -7.96
C VAL A 145 -10.12 1.75 -8.41
N THR A 146 -9.13 2.59 -8.10
CA THR A 146 -9.16 4.02 -8.47
C THR A 146 -9.12 4.20 -10.00
N PHE A 147 -8.22 3.50 -10.71
CA PHE A 147 -8.23 3.53 -12.18
C PHE A 147 -9.48 2.90 -12.76
N GLY A 148 -9.96 1.79 -12.18
CA GLY A 148 -11.19 1.11 -12.61
C GLY A 148 -12.43 1.99 -12.49
N ALA A 149 -12.51 2.81 -11.45
CA ALA A 149 -13.61 3.75 -11.23
C ALA A 149 -13.75 4.80 -12.35
N LEU A 150 -12.68 5.07 -13.10
CA LEU A 150 -12.72 5.98 -14.26
C LEU A 150 -13.55 5.42 -15.44
N ALA A 151 -13.75 4.10 -15.52
CA ALA A 151 -14.54 3.48 -16.59
C ALA A 151 -16.02 3.89 -16.57
N GLY A 152 -16.57 4.30 -15.45
CA GLY A 152 -17.97 4.67 -15.25
C GLY A 152 -18.41 6.02 -15.84
N GLY A 153 -17.71 6.53 -16.86
CA GLY A 153 -17.98 7.84 -17.45
C GLY A 153 -17.17 8.99 -16.80
N ASN A 154 -16.32 8.66 -15.85
CA ASN A 154 -15.46 9.60 -15.10
C ASN A 154 -14.04 9.69 -15.67
N MET A 155 -13.80 9.23 -16.91
CA MET A 155 -12.52 9.39 -17.62
C MET A 155 -12.30 10.84 -18.01
N THR A 156 -12.24 11.71 -16.99
CA THR A 156 -11.90 13.11 -17.11
C THR A 156 -10.41 13.31 -16.86
N LEU A 157 -9.87 14.46 -17.29
CA LEU A 157 -8.47 14.77 -16.99
C LEU A 157 -8.22 14.86 -15.48
N ALA A 158 -9.13 15.46 -14.71
CA ALA A 158 -9.03 15.55 -13.26
C ALA A 158 -9.05 14.16 -12.61
N GLY A 159 -10.02 13.30 -12.96
CA GLY A 159 -10.06 11.92 -12.43
C GLY A 159 -8.81 11.12 -12.76
N LEU A 160 -8.28 11.25 -13.98
CA LEU A 160 -7.02 10.59 -14.36
C LEU A 160 -5.83 11.12 -13.56
N MET A 161 -5.76 12.44 -13.34
CA MET A 161 -4.69 13.06 -12.56
C MET A 161 -4.76 12.65 -11.08
N GLY A 162 -5.95 12.53 -10.48
CA GLY A 162 -6.13 12.00 -9.13
C GLY A 162 -5.64 10.55 -9.01
N ALA A 163 -6.01 9.68 -9.99
CA ALA A 163 -5.54 8.31 -10.01
C ALA A 163 -4.00 8.20 -10.17
N ILE A 164 -3.41 9.06 -11.00
CA ILE A 164 -1.94 9.17 -11.13
C ILE A 164 -1.33 9.70 -9.84
N GLY A 165 -1.94 10.68 -9.18
CA GLY A 165 -1.50 11.21 -7.89
C GLY A 165 -1.42 10.13 -6.83
N LEU A 166 -2.47 9.30 -6.70
CA LEU A 166 -2.44 8.13 -5.81
C LEU A 166 -1.29 7.17 -6.16
N ALA A 167 -1.13 6.82 -7.44
CA ALA A 167 -0.07 5.91 -7.86
C ALA A 167 1.33 6.46 -7.55
N ILE A 168 1.56 7.77 -7.73
CA ILE A 168 2.83 8.41 -7.37
C ILE A 168 3.03 8.40 -5.85
N GLY A 169 1.99 8.71 -5.07
CA GLY A 169 2.04 8.68 -3.61
C GLY A 169 2.41 7.30 -3.08
N ILE A 170 1.73 6.25 -3.56
CA ILE A 170 2.06 4.85 -3.23
C ILE A 170 3.49 4.51 -3.70
N GLY A 171 3.89 4.93 -4.90
CA GLY A 171 5.26 4.74 -5.36
C GLY A 171 6.31 5.40 -4.45
N LEU A 172 6.05 6.60 -3.95
CA LEU A 172 6.96 7.30 -3.05
C LEU A 172 7.15 6.54 -1.72
N GLN A 173 6.08 6.00 -1.13
CA GLN A 173 6.17 5.21 0.10
C GLN A 173 6.82 3.83 -0.12
N ASN A 174 6.67 3.24 -1.29
CA ASN A 174 7.25 1.95 -1.64
C ASN A 174 8.78 1.96 -1.65
N VAL A 175 9.42 3.12 -1.90
CA VAL A 175 10.89 3.24 -1.80
C VAL A 175 11.37 2.97 -0.36
N PRO A 176 10.83 3.62 0.70
CA PRO A 176 11.05 3.22 2.09
C PRO A 176 10.80 1.73 2.37
N GLU A 177 9.71 1.18 1.90
CA GLU A 177 9.33 -0.21 2.20
C GLU A 177 10.28 -1.23 1.58
N GLY A 178 10.68 -1.05 0.33
CA GLY A 178 11.68 -1.89 -0.30
C GLY A 178 13.02 -1.89 0.45
N ALA A 179 13.42 -0.72 0.99
CA ALA A 179 14.60 -0.60 1.84
C ALA A 179 14.39 -1.28 3.19
N ALA A 180 13.21 -1.10 3.82
CA ALA A 180 12.88 -1.66 5.13
C ALA A 180 12.91 -3.19 5.15
N LEU A 181 12.59 -3.86 4.03
CA LEU A 181 12.72 -5.31 3.92
C LEU A 181 14.13 -5.75 3.52
N SER A 182 14.72 -5.12 2.52
CA SER A 182 16.00 -5.58 1.96
C SER A 182 17.18 -5.40 2.94
N ILE A 183 17.20 -4.32 3.73
CA ILE A 183 18.29 -4.01 4.65
C ILE A 183 18.38 -5.01 5.80
N PRO A 184 17.30 -5.35 6.56
CA PRO A 184 17.35 -6.38 7.59
C PRO A 184 17.76 -7.75 7.04
N ILE A 185 17.27 -8.14 5.86
CA ILE A 185 17.68 -9.40 5.21
C ILE A 185 19.18 -9.41 4.93
N ARG A 186 19.74 -8.27 4.54
CA ARG A 186 21.18 -8.12 4.37
C ARG A 186 21.94 -8.18 5.69
N ALA A 187 21.41 -7.55 6.74
CA ALA A 187 21.98 -7.57 8.09
C ALA A 187 22.00 -8.98 8.67
N ASP A 188 20.99 -9.81 8.39
CA ASP A 188 20.91 -11.24 8.77
C ASP A 188 21.91 -12.12 7.98
N GLY A 189 22.89 -11.53 7.27
CA GLY A 189 24.00 -12.25 6.60
C GLY A 189 23.68 -12.76 5.20
N LYS A 190 22.53 -12.44 4.61
CA LYS A 190 22.25 -12.81 3.20
C LYS A 190 23.10 -11.96 2.24
N SER A 191 23.36 -12.47 1.03
CA SER A 191 24.06 -11.70 0.00
C SER A 191 23.23 -10.47 -0.43
N ARG A 192 23.89 -9.42 -0.96
CA ARG A 192 23.21 -8.23 -1.49
C ARG A 192 22.14 -8.60 -2.53
N ILE A 193 22.48 -9.53 -3.45
CA ILE A 193 21.56 -9.99 -4.50
C ILE A 193 20.32 -10.68 -3.90
N LYS A 194 20.51 -11.53 -2.89
CA LYS A 194 19.37 -12.19 -2.21
C LYS A 194 18.50 -11.18 -1.46
N ALA A 195 19.11 -10.22 -0.77
CA ALA A 195 18.38 -9.19 -0.06
C ALA A 195 17.58 -8.30 -1.04
N PHE A 196 18.20 -7.87 -2.12
CA PHE A 196 17.54 -7.15 -3.21
C PHE A 196 16.38 -7.95 -3.82
N TYR A 197 16.60 -9.24 -4.14
CA TYR A 197 15.58 -10.11 -4.72
C TYR A 197 14.35 -10.22 -3.81
N TRP A 198 14.53 -10.53 -2.53
CA TRP A 198 13.42 -10.66 -1.60
C TRP A 198 12.69 -9.32 -1.39
N GLY A 199 13.43 -8.22 -1.24
CA GLY A 199 12.85 -6.89 -1.14
C GLY A 199 12.04 -6.51 -2.38
N SER A 200 12.58 -6.75 -3.58
CA SER A 200 11.89 -6.42 -4.84
C SER A 200 10.67 -7.31 -5.11
N MET A 201 10.74 -8.60 -4.76
CA MET A 201 9.65 -9.55 -5.04
C MET A 201 8.47 -9.41 -4.09
N SER A 202 8.62 -8.78 -2.92
CA SER A 202 7.50 -8.58 -2.00
C SER A 202 6.36 -7.76 -2.60
N ALA A 203 6.68 -6.83 -3.50
CA ALA A 203 5.69 -5.96 -4.13
C ALA A 203 5.22 -6.43 -5.53
N ILE A 204 5.62 -7.63 -5.99
CA ILE A 204 5.13 -8.18 -7.26
C ILE A 204 3.59 -8.37 -7.27
N VAL A 205 2.99 -8.42 -6.11
CA VAL A 205 1.53 -8.50 -5.94
C VAL A 205 0.82 -7.19 -6.23
N GLU A 206 1.51 -6.05 -6.31
CA GLU A 206 0.91 -4.76 -6.61
C GLU A 206 0.35 -4.68 -8.03
N PRO A 207 1.08 -4.99 -9.11
CA PRO A 207 0.50 -5.03 -10.45
C PRO A 207 -0.62 -6.06 -10.57
N ILE A 208 -0.56 -7.17 -9.82
CA ILE A 208 -1.63 -8.16 -9.77
C ILE A 208 -2.87 -7.57 -9.09
N GLY A 209 -2.71 -6.96 -7.92
CA GLY A 209 -3.77 -6.26 -7.19
C GLY A 209 -4.40 -5.14 -8.03
N ALA A 210 -3.58 -4.36 -8.75
CA ALA A 210 -4.04 -3.28 -9.62
C ALA A 210 -4.93 -3.79 -10.76
N VAL A 211 -4.52 -4.85 -11.44
CA VAL A 211 -5.36 -5.48 -12.49
C VAL A 211 -6.64 -6.05 -11.90
N MET A 212 -6.56 -6.74 -10.75
CA MET A 212 -7.72 -7.31 -10.07
C MET A 212 -8.71 -6.24 -9.61
N GLY A 213 -8.25 -5.17 -8.99
CA GLY A 213 -9.09 -4.05 -8.54
C GLY A 213 -9.81 -3.36 -9.69
N ALA A 214 -9.08 -3.05 -10.78
CA ALA A 214 -9.67 -2.44 -11.97
C ALA A 214 -10.69 -3.36 -12.66
N ALA A 215 -10.37 -4.63 -12.84
CA ALA A 215 -11.26 -5.60 -13.45
C ALA A 215 -12.54 -5.82 -12.61
N LEU A 216 -12.42 -5.93 -11.30
CA LEU A 216 -13.54 -6.10 -10.39
C LEU A 216 -14.54 -4.94 -10.48
N VAL A 217 -14.04 -3.71 -10.46
CA VAL A 217 -14.86 -2.50 -10.53
C VAL A 217 -15.52 -2.36 -11.91
N MET A 218 -14.81 -2.68 -12.99
CA MET A 218 -15.39 -2.69 -14.34
C MET A 218 -16.51 -3.72 -14.47
N TRP A 219 -16.36 -4.88 -13.84
CA TRP A 219 -17.38 -5.93 -13.89
C TRP A 219 -18.63 -5.53 -13.12
N MET A 220 -18.51 -4.80 -12.03
CA MET A 220 -19.64 -4.38 -11.18
C MET A 220 -19.44 -2.95 -10.66
N MET A 221 -19.80 -1.95 -11.46
CA MET A 221 -19.62 -0.53 -11.08
C MET A 221 -20.36 -0.12 -9.80
N ALA A 222 -21.45 -0.81 -9.44
CA ALA A 222 -22.21 -0.54 -8.22
C ALA A 222 -21.38 -0.75 -6.93
N ILE A 223 -20.27 -1.51 -6.99
CA ILE A 223 -19.42 -1.75 -5.82
C ILE A 223 -18.32 -0.69 -5.64
N ILE A 224 -18.16 0.26 -6.55
CA ILE A 224 -17.10 1.29 -6.46
C ILE A 224 -17.00 1.92 -5.05
N PRO A 225 -18.11 2.42 -4.44
CA PRO A 225 -18.03 3.02 -3.12
C PRO A 225 -17.48 2.04 -2.06
N TYR A 226 -17.93 0.79 -2.11
CA TYR A 226 -17.46 -0.24 -1.19
C TYR A 226 -16.01 -0.64 -1.44
N ALA A 227 -15.60 -0.78 -2.70
CA ALA A 227 -14.26 -1.22 -3.08
C ALA A 227 -13.20 -0.17 -2.73
N LEU A 228 -13.47 1.12 -2.97
CA LEU A 228 -12.61 2.23 -2.56
C LEU A 228 -12.44 2.26 -1.04
N ALA A 229 -13.55 2.20 -0.31
CA ALA A 229 -13.52 2.20 1.16
C ALA A 229 -12.87 0.92 1.73
N PHE A 230 -13.05 -0.23 1.08
CA PHE A 230 -12.38 -1.48 1.44
C PHE A 230 -10.86 -1.34 1.35
N ALA A 231 -10.35 -0.78 0.24
CA ALA A 231 -8.93 -0.52 0.07
C ALA A 231 -8.41 0.44 1.15
N ALA A 232 -9.15 1.52 1.45
CA ALA A 232 -8.80 2.45 2.52
C ALA A 232 -8.71 1.77 3.89
N GLY A 233 -9.70 0.94 4.23
CA GLY A 233 -9.75 0.21 5.50
C GLY A 233 -8.60 -0.80 5.63
N ALA A 234 -8.28 -1.50 4.56
CA ALA A 234 -7.14 -2.41 4.51
C ALA A 234 -5.82 -1.66 4.71
N MET A 235 -5.62 -0.51 4.05
CA MET A 235 -4.42 0.32 4.20
C MET A 235 -4.30 0.90 5.62
N ILE A 236 -5.38 1.40 6.21
CA ILE A 236 -5.35 1.90 7.61
C ILE A 236 -5.04 0.78 8.60
N PHE A 237 -5.53 -0.44 8.37
CA PHE A 237 -5.15 -1.60 9.19
C PHE A 237 -3.63 -1.81 9.18
N VAL A 238 -3.01 -1.86 8.01
CA VAL A 238 -1.56 -2.01 7.84
C VAL A 238 -0.79 -0.90 8.54
N VAL A 239 -1.21 0.35 8.35
CA VAL A 239 -0.53 1.51 8.97
C VAL A 239 -0.54 1.43 10.49
N THR A 240 -1.68 1.05 11.07
CA THR A 240 -1.86 1.03 12.53
C THR A 240 -1.28 -0.21 13.18
N GLU A 241 -1.31 -1.35 12.51
CA GLU A 241 -0.80 -2.63 13.05
C GLU A 241 0.71 -2.77 12.86
N GLU A 242 1.28 -2.20 11.79
CA GLU A 242 2.68 -2.41 11.46
C GLU A 242 3.51 -1.14 11.32
N LEU A 243 3.19 -0.25 10.38
CA LEU A 243 4.10 0.85 10.04
C LEU A 243 4.35 1.81 11.22
N ILE A 244 3.28 2.23 11.91
CA ILE A 244 3.41 3.12 13.07
C ILE A 244 4.14 2.42 14.22
N PRO A 245 3.72 1.23 14.71
CA PRO A 245 4.40 0.55 15.79
C PRO A 245 5.87 0.27 15.47
N GLU A 246 6.17 -0.29 14.29
CA GLU A 246 7.54 -0.61 13.88
C GLU A 246 8.44 0.62 13.87
N SER A 247 7.95 1.73 13.32
CA SER A 247 8.71 2.98 13.20
C SER A 247 9.03 3.62 14.57
N GLN A 248 8.33 3.24 15.64
CA GLN A 248 8.47 3.81 16.98
C GLN A 248 9.23 2.92 17.97
N THR A 249 9.49 1.65 17.63
CA THR A 249 10.10 0.67 18.56
C THR A 249 11.53 1.01 19.00
N ASN A 250 12.24 1.86 18.26
CA ASN A 250 13.68 2.12 18.47
C ASN A 250 13.97 3.42 19.22
N GLY A 251 12.98 4.03 19.89
CA GLY A 251 13.16 5.25 20.67
C GLY A 251 13.30 6.54 19.83
N ASN A 252 13.01 6.48 18.52
CA ASN A 252 13.07 7.62 17.61
C ASN A 252 11.69 8.27 17.38
N THR A 253 10.75 8.13 18.31
CA THR A 253 9.32 8.47 18.17
C THR A 253 9.08 9.88 17.65
N ASP A 254 9.77 10.89 18.19
CA ASP A 254 9.54 12.29 17.79
C ASP A 254 9.89 12.56 16.34
N VAL A 255 11.06 12.10 15.89
CA VAL A 255 11.49 12.30 14.48
C VAL A 255 10.68 11.45 13.51
N THR A 256 10.25 10.28 13.94
CA THR A 256 9.36 9.41 13.17
C THR A 256 7.98 10.03 13.00
N THR A 257 7.45 10.64 14.07
CA THR A 257 6.18 11.38 14.01
C THR A 257 6.28 12.58 13.06
N LEU A 258 7.39 13.29 13.06
CA LEU A 258 7.65 14.36 12.08
C LEU A 258 7.71 13.79 10.66
N GLY A 259 8.34 12.64 10.46
CA GLY A 259 8.34 11.91 9.18
C GLY A 259 6.92 11.62 8.70
N LEU A 260 6.06 11.10 9.58
CA LEU A 260 4.65 10.82 9.30
C LEU A 260 3.90 12.11 8.91
N MET A 261 4.08 13.20 9.65
CA MET A 261 3.45 14.47 9.31
C MET A 261 3.88 14.99 7.94
N VAL A 262 5.16 14.85 7.59
CA VAL A 262 5.68 15.27 6.27
C VAL A 262 5.07 14.39 5.17
N GLY A 263 5.04 13.05 5.35
CA GLY A 263 4.43 12.14 4.39
C GLY A 263 2.96 12.44 4.16
N PHE A 264 2.23 12.67 5.25
CA PHE A 264 0.81 13.08 5.19
C PHE A 264 0.62 14.37 4.37
N VAL A 265 1.41 15.41 4.65
CA VAL A 265 1.30 16.69 3.94
C VAL A 265 1.68 16.55 2.47
N VAL A 266 2.73 15.78 2.15
CA VAL A 266 3.14 15.53 0.76
C VAL A 266 1.99 14.90 -0.01
N MET A 267 1.37 13.85 0.51
CA MET A 267 0.27 13.16 -0.17
C MET A 267 -0.99 14.03 -0.24
N MET A 268 -1.34 14.72 0.84
CA MET A 268 -2.45 15.67 0.85
C MET A 268 -2.29 16.73 -0.24
N VAL A 269 -1.09 17.30 -0.39
CA VAL A 269 -0.82 18.31 -1.42
C VAL A 269 -0.94 17.70 -2.82
N MET A 270 -0.46 16.47 -3.02
CA MET A 270 -0.57 15.78 -4.30
C MET A 270 -2.04 15.52 -4.66
N ASP A 271 -2.85 15.02 -3.74
CA ASP A 271 -4.28 14.79 -3.99
C ASP A 271 -5.02 16.08 -4.31
N VAL A 272 -4.82 17.13 -3.51
CA VAL A 272 -5.54 18.40 -3.69
C VAL A 272 -5.04 19.20 -4.90
N ALA A 273 -3.75 19.07 -5.26
CA ALA A 273 -3.19 19.80 -6.40
C ALA A 273 -3.38 19.09 -7.75
N LEU A 274 -3.53 17.79 -7.77
CA LEU A 274 -3.69 16.97 -8.98
C LEU A 274 -5.14 16.52 -9.21
N GLY A 275 -5.94 16.32 -8.17
CA GLY A 275 -7.36 15.93 -8.21
C GLY A 275 -8.26 17.14 -8.21
#